data_af8e6baf1d875e29c24cc3a18a42de66
#
_entry.id   af8e6baf1d875e29c24cc3a18a42de66
#
_cell.length_a   1.000
_cell.length_b   1.000
_cell.length_c   1.000
_cell.angle_alpha   90.00
_cell.angle_beta   90.00
_cell.angle_gamma   90.00
#
_symmetry.space_group_name_H-M   'P 1'
#
loop_
_entity.id
_entity.type
_entity.pdbx_description
1 polymer ?
#
loop_
_entity_poly.entity_id
_entity_poly.type
_entity_poly.pdbx_seq_one_letter_code
_entity_poly.pdbx_strand_id
1 'polypeptide(L)'
;MIGFEEMNAVLKRCGRECLRVAVTYPSLYYAAIDSLSFQMLYHYLNGLDGVAAERAVFLRQGEAPTHTLESKTPLRNMDVLIFSVHYELDYVNVVKILLKAGIEPVASKRERPLVVVGGPPIIANPLPLSRFADVLVVGEIEPTVPFLINKILEERGSKKSLLESLPPSLGFFAPQVFSGGEVSFKAAESLPREFHPVAQVQPARAPFKWRRRTAVETSRGCPHGCRFCMEGWIFRGVRERPVEDVIEIAEKGAVANRSRLVKLVSLSFFSHHRADEILERLVERGFRFAVPSLRADMLNRDRLELLRRGGQKTLVIAPETGSSRLAAVTGKFIKLDLAAEIAAEARKVGFTGLKLYLMVGIPGEENEDLNATAEYVLKLSRQSGYEGSRQLKISVSPFVPKPHTPLERVCFVGVDEARRRIKRLEKETGRPGRGARL
;
A
#
# COMPACT_ATOMS: atom_id res chain seq x y z
N MET A 1 -20.76 -16.07 -15.37
CA MET A 1 -20.51 -15.30 -14.13
C MET A 1 -19.51 -16.08 -13.30
N ILE A 2 -18.31 -15.55 -13.03
CA ILE A 2 -17.39 -16.17 -12.09
C ILE A 2 -17.95 -15.81 -10.71
N GLY A 3 -18.70 -16.75 -10.12
CA GLY A 3 -19.14 -16.62 -8.74
C GLY A 3 -17.92 -16.73 -7.83
N PHE A 4 -17.42 -15.59 -7.35
CA PHE A 4 -16.45 -15.59 -6.28
C PHE A 4 -17.20 -15.92 -4.99
N GLU A 5 -17.02 -17.13 -4.50
CA GLU A 5 -17.32 -17.44 -3.09
C GLU A 5 -16.29 -16.73 -2.22
N GLU A 6 -16.74 -15.86 -1.36
CA GLU A 6 -15.88 -15.12 -0.43
C GLU A 6 -16.17 -15.51 1.02
N MET A 7 -15.16 -15.41 1.84
CA MET A 7 -15.28 -15.45 3.30
C MET A 7 -15.32 -14.02 3.82
N ASN A 8 -16.06 -13.80 4.89
CA ASN A 8 -16.11 -12.55 5.64
C ASN A 8 -16.62 -11.33 4.85
N ALA A 9 -17.22 -11.53 3.69
CA ALA A 9 -17.96 -10.47 3.03
C ALA A 9 -19.26 -10.19 3.82
N VAL A 10 -19.59 -8.89 3.97
CA VAL A 10 -20.76 -8.45 4.74
C VAL A 10 -21.83 -7.97 3.77
N LEU A 11 -22.99 -8.59 3.82
CA LEU A 11 -24.19 -8.10 3.16
C LEU A 11 -25.13 -7.54 4.22
N LYS A 12 -25.10 -6.24 4.43
CA LYS A 12 -25.94 -5.56 5.42
C LYS A 12 -27.28 -5.18 4.79
N ARG A 13 -28.39 -5.68 5.35
CA ARG A 13 -29.73 -5.23 4.97
C ARG A 13 -29.96 -3.84 5.53
N CYS A 14 -30.37 -2.94 4.71
CA CYS A 14 -30.49 -1.54 5.01
C CYS A 14 -31.89 -1.03 4.66
N GLY A 15 -32.54 -0.32 5.56
CA GLY A 15 -33.80 0.39 5.32
C GLY A 15 -33.63 1.58 4.36
N ARG A 16 -34.73 2.31 4.10
CA ARG A 16 -34.72 3.46 3.17
C ARG A 16 -33.81 4.63 3.63
N GLU A 17 -33.62 4.77 4.94
CA GLU A 17 -32.81 5.85 5.53
C GLU A 17 -31.31 5.51 5.64
N CYS A 18 -30.93 4.32 5.23
CA CYS A 18 -29.55 3.87 5.32
C CYS A 18 -28.66 4.53 4.25
N LEU A 19 -27.50 4.98 4.66
CA LEU A 19 -26.47 5.48 3.76
C LEU A 19 -25.80 4.31 3.04
N ARG A 20 -25.94 4.26 1.71
CA ARG A 20 -25.31 3.24 0.85
C ARG A 20 -23.98 3.74 0.33
N VAL A 21 -22.90 3.10 0.75
CA VAL A 21 -21.54 3.47 0.38
C VAL A 21 -20.91 2.41 -0.51
N ALA A 22 -20.43 2.77 -1.69
CA ALA A 22 -19.57 1.90 -2.47
C ALA A 22 -18.10 2.18 -2.13
N VAL A 23 -17.45 1.26 -1.43
CA VAL A 23 -15.99 1.28 -1.22
C VAL A 23 -15.34 0.75 -2.49
N THR A 24 -14.71 1.65 -3.24
CA THR A 24 -14.22 1.37 -4.58
C THR A 24 -12.69 1.33 -4.59
N TYR A 25 -12.14 0.24 -5.13
CA TYR A 25 -10.70 0.12 -5.36
C TYR A 25 -10.45 0.13 -6.88
N PRO A 26 -9.78 1.17 -7.42
CA PRO A 26 -9.67 1.34 -8.86
C PRO A 26 -8.62 0.42 -9.51
N SER A 27 -8.53 -0.81 -9.04
CA SER A 27 -7.64 -1.85 -9.55
C SER A 27 -8.26 -3.25 -9.37
N LEU A 28 -7.47 -4.29 -9.62
CA LEU A 28 -7.93 -5.68 -9.63
C LEU A 28 -8.33 -6.18 -8.23
N TYR A 29 -9.29 -7.09 -8.19
CA TYR A 29 -9.84 -7.72 -6.98
C TYR A 29 -8.76 -8.19 -5.99
N TYR A 30 -7.73 -8.93 -6.46
CA TYR A 30 -6.70 -9.42 -5.57
C TYR A 30 -5.81 -8.32 -4.98
N ALA A 31 -5.64 -7.20 -5.68
CA ALA A 31 -4.95 -6.04 -5.13
C ALA A 31 -5.82 -5.36 -4.06
N ALA A 32 -7.12 -5.24 -4.31
CA ALA A 32 -8.08 -4.65 -3.38
C ALA A 32 -8.12 -5.43 -2.05
N ILE A 33 -8.33 -6.75 -2.09
CA ILE A 33 -8.44 -7.55 -0.86
C ILE A 33 -7.10 -7.74 -0.14
N ASP A 34 -5.96 -7.50 -0.81
CA ASP A 34 -4.63 -7.48 -0.18
C ASP A 34 -4.28 -6.12 0.46
N SER A 35 -5.07 -5.08 0.16
CA SER A 35 -4.93 -3.76 0.75
C SER A 35 -5.60 -3.71 2.12
N LEU A 36 -4.80 -3.52 3.17
CA LEU A 36 -5.34 -3.44 4.54
C LEU A 36 -6.23 -2.20 4.72
N SER A 37 -5.85 -1.04 4.17
CA SER A 37 -6.66 0.18 4.30
C SER A 37 -8.02 0.07 3.60
N PHE A 38 -8.11 -0.64 2.47
CA PHE A 38 -9.39 -0.96 1.84
C PHE A 38 -10.26 -1.86 2.72
N GLN A 39 -9.67 -2.87 3.36
CA GLN A 39 -10.33 -3.74 4.34
C GLN A 39 -10.77 -2.95 5.60
N MET A 40 -9.91 -2.04 6.09
CA MET A 40 -10.23 -1.17 7.23
C MET A 40 -11.44 -0.30 6.94
N LEU A 41 -11.45 0.37 5.79
CA LEU A 41 -12.56 1.23 5.38
C LEU A 41 -13.88 0.45 5.26
N TYR A 42 -13.86 -0.69 4.58
CA TYR A 42 -15.01 -1.57 4.42
C TYR A 42 -15.53 -2.10 5.77
N HIS A 43 -14.63 -2.55 6.63
CA HIS A 43 -14.97 -3.06 7.96
C HIS A 43 -15.56 -1.96 8.84
N TYR A 44 -14.89 -0.82 8.95
CA TYR A 44 -15.33 0.31 9.77
C TYR A 44 -16.74 0.78 9.38
N LEU A 45 -16.96 1.04 8.09
CA LEU A 45 -18.25 1.50 7.58
C LEU A 45 -19.39 0.51 7.85
N ASN A 46 -19.14 -0.79 7.72
CA ASN A 46 -20.12 -1.82 8.04
C ASN A 46 -20.36 -1.99 9.55
N GLY A 47 -19.45 -1.51 10.40
CA GLY A 47 -19.63 -1.43 11.85
C GLY A 47 -20.57 -0.31 12.30
N LEU A 48 -20.80 0.71 11.45
CA LEU A 48 -21.65 1.85 11.79
C LEU A 48 -23.13 1.54 11.61
N ASP A 49 -23.96 1.97 12.55
CA ASP A 49 -25.40 1.91 12.38
C ASP A 49 -25.88 2.87 11.28
N GLY A 50 -26.89 2.46 10.53
CA GLY A 50 -27.42 3.27 9.44
C GLY A 50 -26.52 3.42 8.22
N VAL A 51 -25.39 2.68 8.12
CA VAL A 51 -24.48 2.65 6.97
C VAL A 51 -24.37 1.24 6.43
N ALA A 52 -24.47 1.07 5.13
CA ALA A 52 -24.15 -0.19 4.44
C ALA A 52 -23.08 0.07 3.40
N ALA A 53 -21.92 -0.57 3.59
CA ALA A 53 -20.81 -0.48 2.68
C ALA A 53 -20.71 -1.74 1.81
N GLU A 54 -20.62 -1.56 0.50
CA GLU A 54 -20.43 -2.60 -0.49
C GLU A 54 -19.18 -2.30 -1.32
N ARG A 55 -18.56 -3.31 -1.91
CA ARG A 55 -17.29 -3.14 -2.62
C ARG A 55 -17.49 -3.06 -4.14
N ALA A 56 -16.64 -2.26 -4.79
CA ALA A 56 -16.55 -2.22 -6.25
C ALA A 56 -15.09 -2.26 -6.70
N VAL A 57 -14.73 -3.26 -7.51
CA VAL A 57 -13.36 -3.51 -7.96
C VAL A 57 -13.35 -4.10 -9.37
N PHE A 58 -12.22 -4.05 -10.07
CA PHE A 58 -12.05 -4.74 -11.34
C PHE A 58 -11.94 -6.25 -11.12
N LEU A 59 -12.86 -7.01 -11.66
CA LEU A 59 -12.78 -8.48 -11.66
C LEU A 59 -11.83 -8.99 -12.75
N ARG A 60 -11.73 -8.25 -13.84
CA ARG A 60 -10.82 -8.51 -14.96
C ARG A 60 -10.12 -7.22 -15.37
N GLN A 61 -8.90 -7.35 -15.88
CA GLN A 61 -8.18 -6.20 -16.41
C GLN A 61 -8.97 -5.52 -17.52
N GLY A 62 -9.14 -4.21 -17.40
CA GLY A 62 -9.83 -3.39 -18.39
C GLY A 62 -11.36 -3.32 -18.22
N GLU A 63 -12.02 -4.21 -17.47
CA GLU A 63 -13.46 -4.22 -17.21
C GLU A 63 -13.78 -3.42 -15.94
N ALA A 64 -14.04 -2.12 -16.09
CA ALA A 64 -14.41 -1.27 -14.96
C ALA A 64 -15.75 -1.72 -14.34
N PRO A 65 -15.84 -1.78 -12.98
CA PRO A 65 -17.07 -2.16 -12.31
C PRO A 65 -18.18 -1.13 -12.56
N THR A 66 -19.39 -1.63 -12.76
CA THR A 66 -20.62 -0.82 -12.88
C THR A 66 -21.60 -1.10 -11.74
N HIS A 67 -21.33 -2.17 -10.97
CA HIS A 67 -22.16 -2.65 -9.87
C HIS A 67 -21.25 -3.03 -8.68
N THR A 68 -21.83 -3.01 -7.51
CA THR A 68 -21.18 -3.51 -6.29
C THR A 68 -21.03 -5.04 -6.33
N LEU A 69 -20.15 -5.59 -5.48
CA LEU A 69 -19.92 -7.04 -5.41
C LEU A 69 -20.99 -7.75 -4.59
N GLU A 70 -21.48 -7.15 -3.52
CA GLU A 70 -22.40 -7.78 -2.58
C GLU A 70 -23.82 -7.88 -3.14
N SER A 71 -24.53 -6.77 -3.22
CA SER A 71 -25.94 -6.75 -3.65
C SER A 71 -26.14 -6.65 -5.16
N LYS A 72 -25.05 -6.42 -5.93
CA LYS A 72 -25.13 -6.09 -7.36
C LYS A 72 -25.88 -4.79 -7.64
N THR A 73 -25.88 -3.87 -6.69
CA THR A 73 -26.48 -2.54 -6.88
C THR A 73 -25.67 -1.74 -7.91
N PRO A 74 -26.30 -1.08 -8.90
CA PRO A 74 -25.60 -0.18 -9.81
C PRO A 74 -24.90 0.94 -9.04
N LEU A 75 -23.64 1.27 -9.37
CA LEU A 75 -22.87 2.30 -8.67
C LEU A 75 -23.54 3.68 -8.71
N ARG A 76 -24.27 3.99 -9.77
CA ARG A 76 -25.05 5.25 -9.89
C ARG A 76 -26.20 5.35 -8.88
N ASN A 77 -26.62 4.23 -8.26
CA ASN A 77 -27.70 4.17 -7.28
C ASN A 77 -27.17 4.16 -5.83
N MET A 78 -25.86 4.26 -5.64
CA MET A 78 -25.23 4.45 -4.34
C MET A 78 -25.33 5.93 -3.94
N ASP A 79 -25.32 6.21 -2.64
CA ASP A 79 -25.30 7.59 -2.13
C ASP A 79 -23.89 8.17 -2.22
N VAL A 80 -22.88 7.35 -1.90
CA VAL A 80 -21.47 7.74 -1.85
C VAL A 80 -20.60 6.68 -2.52
N LEU A 81 -19.64 7.11 -3.34
CA LEU A 81 -18.53 6.30 -3.81
C LEU A 81 -17.25 6.78 -3.11
N ILE A 82 -16.62 5.92 -2.30
CA ILE A 82 -15.32 6.20 -1.69
C ILE A 82 -14.25 5.42 -2.42
N PHE A 83 -13.35 6.13 -3.12
CA PHE A 83 -12.24 5.54 -3.83
C PHE A 83 -11.00 5.47 -2.94
N SER A 84 -10.49 4.25 -2.71
CA SER A 84 -9.21 3.99 -2.06
C SER A 84 -8.14 3.85 -3.12
N VAL A 85 -7.41 4.92 -3.40
CA VAL A 85 -6.37 4.98 -4.45
C VAL A 85 -5.00 4.73 -3.83
N HIS A 86 -4.25 3.76 -4.36
CA HIS A 86 -2.94 3.37 -3.84
C HIS A 86 -1.77 3.66 -4.78
N TYR A 87 -2.07 3.95 -6.04
CA TYR A 87 -1.07 4.18 -7.06
C TYR A 87 -1.55 5.22 -8.06
N GLU A 88 -0.68 6.11 -8.50
CA GLU A 88 -1.06 7.25 -9.37
C GLU A 88 -1.60 6.79 -10.74
N LEU A 89 -1.17 5.64 -11.25
CA LEU A 89 -1.70 5.09 -12.50
C LEU A 89 -3.17 4.67 -12.39
N ASP A 90 -3.70 4.51 -11.18
CA ASP A 90 -5.11 4.21 -10.95
C ASP A 90 -6.02 5.45 -11.07
N TYR A 91 -5.47 6.67 -11.19
CA TYR A 91 -6.28 7.88 -11.43
C TYR A 91 -7.17 7.76 -12.67
N VAL A 92 -6.62 7.20 -13.76
CA VAL A 92 -7.39 6.95 -14.99
C VAL A 92 -8.54 5.96 -14.75
N ASN A 93 -8.32 4.98 -13.88
CA ASN A 93 -9.33 3.99 -13.54
C ASN A 93 -10.48 4.59 -12.73
N VAL A 94 -10.23 5.60 -11.88
CA VAL A 94 -11.31 6.34 -11.18
C VAL A 94 -12.27 6.95 -12.21
N VAL A 95 -11.75 7.70 -13.17
CA VAL A 95 -12.57 8.32 -14.22
C VAL A 95 -13.26 7.27 -15.09
N LYS A 96 -12.56 6.19 -15.44
CA LYS A 96 -13.10 5.08 -16.22
C LYS A 96 -14.29 4.39 -15.53
N ILE A 97 -14.23 4.21 -14.21
CA ILE A 97 -15.32 3.64 -13.42
C ILE A 97 -16.55 4.55 -13.49
N LEU A 98 -16.39 5.86 -13.27
CA LEU A 98 -17.48 6.82 -13.33
C LEU A 98 -18.18 6.79 -14.68
N LEU A 99 -17.42 6.89 -15.77
CA LEU A 99 -17.93 6.85 -17.14
C LEU A 99 -18.68 5.54 -17.44
N LYS A 100 -18.10 4.39 -17.09
CA LYS A 100 -18.70 3.07 -17.36
C LYS A 100 -19.94 2.80 -16.51
N ALA A 101 -20.02 3.36 -15.31
CA ALA A 101 -21.19 3.27 -14.44
C ALA A 101 -22.33 4.25 -14.83
N GLY A 102 -22.12 5.08 -15.85
CA GLY A 102 -23.08 6.11 -16.26
C GLY A 102 -23.21 7.24 -15.23
N ILE A 103 -22.11 7.56 -14.54
CA ILE A 103 -22.02 8.64 -13.56
C ILE A 103 -21.27 9.80 -14.22
N GLU A 104 -21.82 11.03 -14.08
CA GLU A 104 -21.14 12.24 -14.59
C GLU A 104 -19.75 12.36 -13.94
N PRO A 105 -18.65 12.33 -14.71
CA PRO A 105 -17.32 12.34 -14.14
C PRO A 105 -16.91 13.71 -13.56
N VAL A 106 -17.40 14.81 -14.13
CA VAL A 106 -17.07 16.16 -13.69
C VAL A 106 -17.85 16.52 -12.43
N ALA A 107 -17.16 16.73 -11.31
CA ALA A 107 -17.76 16.92 -9.99
C ALA A 107 -18.75 18.09 -9.92
N SER A 108 -18.45 19.21 -10.63
CA SER A 108 -19.34 20.39 -10.67
C SER A 108 -20.64 20.19 -11.45
N LYS A 109 -20.74 19.13 -12.26
CA LYS A 109 -21.93 18.76 -13.04
C LYS A 109 -22.71 17.60 -12.44
N ARG A 110 -22.14 16.94 -11.42
CA ARG A 110 -22.70 15.75 -10.77
C ARG A 110 -23.44 16.13 -9.50
N GLU A 111 -24.71 15.74 -9.39
CA GLU A 111 -25.46 15.84 -8.14
C GLU A 111 -25.28 14.60 -7.27
N ARG A 112 -25.41 13.41 -7.84
CA ARG A 112 -25.27 12.12 -7.16
C ARG A 112 -24.61 11.08 -8.06
N PRO A 113 -23.95 10.08 -7.49
CA PRO A 113 -23.51 9.92 -6.09
C PRO A 113 -22.40 10.91 -5.70
N LEU A 114 -22.22 11.15 -4.39
CA LEU A 114 -21.05 11.87 -3.87
C LEU A 114 -19.78 11.03 -4.14
N VAL A 115 -18.75 11.65 -4.71
CA VAL A 115 -17.48 10.97 -5.01
C VAL A 115 -16.40 11.51 -4.07
N VAL A 116 -15.93 10.63 -3.20
CA VAL A 116 -14.84 10.86 -2.25
C VAL A 116 -13.62 10.07 -2.69
N VAL A 117 -12.44 10.67 -2.66
CA VAL A 117 -11.20 9.99 -3.05
C VAL A 117 -10.15 10.19 -1.97
N GLY A 118 -9.52 9.09 -1.53
CA GLY A 118 -8.43 9.10 -0.55
C GLY A 118 -7.34 8.08 -0.89
N GLY A 119 -6.30 8.09 -0.09
CA GLY A 119 -5.16 7.18 -0.19
C GLY A 119 -3.82 7.90 -0.41
N PRO A 120 -2.67 7.18 -0.36
CA PRO A 120 -1.35 7.80 -0.37
C PRO A 120 -1.08 8.79 -1.52
N PRO A 121 -1.46 8.50 -2.79
CA PRO A 121 -1.27 9.46 -3.87
C PRO A 121 -2.10 10.74 -3.72
N ILE A 122 -3.27 10.67 -3.07
CA ILE A 122 -4.13 11.84 -2.81
C ILE A 122 -3.56 12.68 -1.66
N ILE A 123 -3.04 12.03 -0.62
CA ILE A 123 -2.31 12.70 0.45
C ILE A 123 -1.11 13.45 -0.11
N ALA A 124 -0.42 12.85 -1.06
CA ALA A 124 0.74 13.45 -1.69
C ALA A 124 0.39 14.56 -2.68
N ASN A 125 -0.65 14.39 -3.49
CA ASN A 125 -1.12 15.39 -4.45
C ASN A 125 -2.58 15.16 -4.83
N PRO A 126 -3.53 15.91 -4.27
CA PRO A 126 -4.95 15.76 -4.59
C PRO A 126 -5.35 16.37 -5.94
N LEU A 127 -4.53 17.28 -6.52
CA LEU A 127 -4.90 18.08 -7.67
C LEU A 127 -5.25 17.29 -8.94
N PRO A 128 -4.59 16.17 -9.30
CA PRO A 128 -4.93 15.44 -10.52
C PRO A 128 -6.38 14.94 -10.59
N LEU A 129 -7.02 14.68 -9.45
CA LEU A 129 -8.41 14.25 -9.39
C LEU A 129 -9.40 15.33 -8.94
N SER A 130 -8.95 16.57 -8.72
CA SER A 130 -9.77 17.68 -8.22
C SER A 130 -10.99 18.02 -9.10
N ARG A 131 -10.90 17.78 -10.40
CA ARG A 131 -12.02 17.97 -11.33
C ARG A 131 -13.10 16.88 -11.24
N PHE A 132 -12.74 15.71 -10.76
CA PHE A 132 -13.56 14.50 -10.82
C PHE A 132 -14.13 14.09 -9.45
N ALA A 133 -13.47 14.46 -8.37
CA ALA A 133 -13.90 14.18 -7.00
C ALA A 133 -14.67 15.37 -6.42
N ASP A 134 -15.67 15.07 -5.60
CA ASP A 134 -16.37 16.09 -4.80
C ASP A 134 -15.55 16.43 -3.56
N VAL A 135 -14.93 15.40 -2.95
CA VAL A 135 -14.07 15.53 -1.78
C VAL A 135 -12.80 14.70 -1.99
N LEU A 136 -11.64 15.29 -1.78
CA LEU A 136 -10.36 14.58 -1.68
C LEU A 136 -9.89 14.63 -0.23
N VAL A 137 -9.52 13.44 0.30
CA VAL A 137 -9.15 13.29 1.71
C VAL A 137 -7.63 13.24 1.83
N VAL A 138 -7.06 14.29 2.40
CA VAL A 138 -5.63 14.43 2.72
C VAL A 138 -5.44 14.04 4.19
N GLY A 139 -5.63 12.75 4.49
CA GLY A 139 -5.57 12.25 5.86
C GLY A 139 -5.74 10.75 5.96
N GLU A 140 -5.57 10.26 7.17
CA GLU A 140 -5.75 8.85 7.52
C GLU A 140 -7.24 8.55 7.83
N ILE A 141 -7.61 7.28 7.75
CA ILE A 141 -9.01 6.83 7.88
C ILE A 141 -9.59 7.21 9.25
N GLU A 142 -8.83 6.98 10.31
CA GLU A 142 -9.28 7.07 11.69
C GLU A 142 -9.81 8.47 12.06
N PRO A 143 -9.10 9.57 11.78
CA PRO A 143 -9.62 10.91 12.09
C PRO A 143 -10.57 11.47 11.04
N THR A 144 -10.54 10.97 9.79
CA THR A 144 -11.26 11.62 8.69
C THR A 144 -12.59 10.95 8.38
N VAL A 145 -12.62 9.61 8.32
CA VAL A 145 -13.84 8.90 7.87
C VAL A 145 -15.00 9.04 8.83
N PRO A 146 -14.83 8.94 10.17
CA PRO A 146 -15.92 9.17 11.11
C PRO A 146 -16.54 10.56 10.95
N PHE A 147 -15.71 11.60 10.87
CA PHE A 147 -16.16 12.97 10.67
C PHE A 147 -16.94 13.13 9.36
N LEU A 148 -16.39 12.61 8.26
CA LEU A 148 -17.02 12.67 6.94
C LEU A 148 -18.39 11.99 6.92
N ILE A 149 -18.49 10.78 7.47
CA ILE A 149 -19.76 10.03 7.50
C ILE A 149 -20.81 10.76 8.34
N ASN A 150 -20.44 11.30 9.51
CA ASN A 150 -21.34 12.08 10.33
C ASN A 150 -21.85 13.31 9.57
N LYS A 151 -20.97 14.05 8.89
CA LYS A 151 -21.37 15.21 8.08
C LYS A 151 -22.29 14.82 6.91
N ILE A 152 -22.03 13.72 6.22
CA ILE A 152 -22.93 13.23 5.17
C ILE A 152 -24.32 12.87 5.73
N LEU A 153 -24.40 12.31 6.93
CA LEU A 153 -25.66 11.98 7.58
C LEU A 153 -26.42 13.22 8.06
N GLU A 154 -25.74 14.25 8.56
CA GLU A 154 -26.30 15.53 8.99
C GLU A 154 -26.80 16.34 7.80
N GLU A 155 -26.06 16.43 6.71
CA GLU A 155 -26.29 17.32 5.56
C GLU A 155 -26.93 16.61 4.35
N ARG A 156 -27.78 15.61 4.57
CA ARG A 156 -28.37 14.77 3.49
C ARG A 156 -29.13 15.54 2.41
N GLY A 157 -29.55 16.76 2.68
CA GLY A 157 -30.39 17.56 1.78
C GLY A 157 -29.63 18.43 0.79
N SER A 158 -28.35 18.76 1.03
CA SER A 158 -27.61 19.72 0.21
C SER A 158 -26.15 19.33 0.06
N LYS A 159 -25.77 18.98 -1.16
CA LYS A 159 -24.35 18.73 -1.50
C LYS A 159 -23.48 19.96 -1.21
N LYS A 160 -23.97 21.18 -1.51
CA LYS A 160 -23.22 22.41 -1.27
C LYS A 160 -22.96 22.63 0.22
N SER A 161 -23.99 22.51 1.05
CA SER A 161 -23.86 22.64 2.52
C SER A 161 -22.87 21.62 3.07
N LEU A 162 -22.96 20.35 2.63
CA LEU A 162 -22.00 19.32 3.00
C LEU A 162 -20.56 19.73 2.65
N LEU A 163 -20.31 20.16 1.42
CA LEU A 163 -18.96 20.51 0.99
C LEU A 163 -18.41 21.72 1.79
N GLU A 164 -19.24 22.70 2.08
CA GLU A 164 -18.89 23.87 2.90
C GLU A 164 -18.63 23.52 4.37
N SER A 165 -19.24 22.43 4.88
CA SER A 165 -19.06 21.96 6.26
C SER A 165 -17.77 21.15 6.47
N LEU A 166 -17.01 20.82 5.41
CA LEU A 166 -15.80 20.01 5.47
C LEU A 166 -14.55 20.90 5.59
N PRO A 167 -13.91 21.00 6.78
CA PRO A 167 -12.82 21.95 6.97
C PRO A 167 -11.50 21.42 6.39
N PRO A 168 -10.74 22.26 5.65
CA PRO A 168 -9.41 21.91 5.15
C PRO A 168 -8.40 21.56 6.25
N SER A 169 -8.56 22.10 7.45
CA SER A 169 -7.72 21.80 8.64
C SER A 169 -7.87 20.38 9.14
N LEU A 170 -8.95 19.69 8.76
CA LEU A 170 -9.17 18.26 9.04
C LEU A 170 -8.86 17.36 7.82
N GLY A 171 -8.17 17.88 6.81
CA GLY A 171 -7.73 17.10 5.66
C GLY A 171 -8.75 17.00 4.52
N PHE A 172 -9.80 17.82 4.50
CA PHE A 172 -10.79 17.78 3.44
C PHE A 172 -10.53 18.85 2.39
N PHE A 173 -10.32 18.41 1.17
CA PHE A 173 -10.24 19.28 0.00
C PHE A 173 -11.49 19.08 -0.86
N ALA A 174 -12.38 20.06 -0.82
CA ALA A 174 -13.61 20.14 -1.63
C ALA A 174 -13.44 21.21 -2.72
N PRO A 175 -12.94 20.86 -3.94
CA PRO A 175 -12.49 21.84 -4.94
C PRO A 175 -13.57 22.84 -5.38
N GLN A 176 -14.84 22.45 -5.30
CA GLN A 176 -15.98 23.28 -5.75
C GLN A 176 -16.27 24.46 -4.84
N VAL A 177 -15.88 24.38 -3.57
CA VAL A 177 -16.15 25.41 -2.55
C VAL A 177 -14.84 25.92 -1.91
N PHE A 178 -13.69 25.41 -2.33
CA PHE A 178 -12.40 25.77 -1.77
C PHE A 178 -11.99 27.17 -2.23
N SER A 179 -11.93 28.11 -1.29
CA SER A 179 -11.60 29.52 -1.55
C SER A 179 -10.11 29.86 -1.50
N GLY A 180 -9.25 28.85 -1.32
CA GLY A 180 -7.80 29.01 -1.18
C GLY A 180 -7.29 28.69 0.22
N GLY A 181 -5.97 28.67 0.40
CA GLY A 181 -5.29 28.31 1.63
C GLY A 181 -4.64 26.93 1.59
N GLU A 182 -4.37 26.36 2.74
CA GLU A 182 -3.72 25.05 2.89
C GLU A 182 -4.73 23.99 3.30
N VAL A 183 -4.54 22.77 2.80
CA VAL A 183 -5.21 21.57 3.28
C VAL A 183 -4.22 20.81 4.16
N SER A 184 -4.53 20.69 5.45
CA SER A 184 -3.64 20.05 6.41
C SER A 184 -3.74 18.54 6.34
N PHE A 185 -2.59 17.85 6.32
CA PHE A 185 -2.60 16.39 6.49
C PHE A 185 -3.10 16.02 7.89
N LYS A 186 -4.14 15.19 7.95
CA LYS A 186 -4.70 14.73 9.23
C LYS A 186 -4.24 13.31 9.53
N ALA A 187 -3.28 13.19 10.44
CA ALA A 187 -2.78 11.91 10.94
C ALA A 187 -3.64 11.39 12.11
N ALA A 188 -3.72 10.07 12.25
CA ALA A 188 -4.17 9.43 13.47
C ALA A 188 -3.10 9.58 14.58
N GLU A 189 -3.50 9.82 15.80
CA GLU A 189 -2.58 9.94 16.94
C GLU A 189 -2.07 8.56 17.39
N SER A 190 -2.90 7.54 17.23
CA SER A 190 -2.61 6.14 17.55
C SER A 190 -3.19 5.23 16.48
N LEU A 191 -3.00 3.92 16.61
CA LEU A 191 -3.57 2.88 15.74
C LEU A 191 -4.68 2.13 16.48
N PRO A 192 -5.90 2.67 16.57
CA PRO A 192 -6.97 2.10 17.38
C PRO A 192 -7.47 0.77 16.79
N ARG A 193 -7.86 -0.14 17.70
CA ARG A 193 -8.22 -1.52 17.33
C ARG A 193 -9.52 -1.62 16.55
N GLU A 194 -10.48 -0.76 16.83
CA GLU A 194 -11.81 -0.74 16.21
C GLU A 194 -11.74 -0.51 14.68
N PHE A 195 -10.69 0.14 14.20
CA PHE A 195 -10.47 0.30 12.76
C PHE A 195 -9.80 -0.92 12.11
N HIS A 196 -9.16 -1.80 12.90
CA HIS A 196 -8.40 -2.91 12.35
C HIS A 196 -9.30 -4.13 12.12
N PRO A 197 -9.51 -4.57 10.86
CA PRO A 197 -10.35 -5.72 10.57
C PRO A 197 -9.68 -7.02 11.03
N VAL A 198 -10.38 -7.80 11.83
CA VAL A 198 -10.00 -9.16 12.22
C VAL A 198 -10.48 -10.16 11.17
N ALA A 199 -11.78 -10.12 10.84
CA ALA A 199 -12.39 -10.91 9.79
C ALA A 199 -12.21 -10.21 8.44
N GLN A 200 -11.11 -10.53 7.72
CA GLN A 200 -10.78 -9.91 6.45
C GLN A 200 -11.40 -10.65 5.28
N VAL A 201 -11.94 -9.91 4.32
CA VAL A 201 -12.53 -10.52 3.13
C VAL A 201 -11.46 -11.23 2.31
N GLN A 202 -11.73 -12.50 1.99
CA GLN A 202 -10.84 -13.35 1.23
C GLN A 202 -11.63 -14.32 0.36
N PRO A 203 -11.06 -14.80 -0.76
CA PRO A 203 -11.72 -15.85 -1.57
C PRO A 203 -11.86 -17.14 -0.75
N ALA A 204 -13.06 -17.71 -0.74
CA ALA A 204 -13.34 -18.98 -0.06
C ALA A 204 -12.57 -20.13 -0.71
N ARG A 205 -12.49 -20.12 -2.05
CA ARG A 205 -11.63 -21.01 -2.84
C ARG A 205 -10.48 -20.21 -3.40
N ALA A 206 -9.31 -20.35 -2.77
CA ALA A 206 -8.12 -19.62 -3.18
C ALA A 206 -7.55 -20.18 -4.49
N PRO A 207 -7.32 -19.38 -5.54
CA PRO A 207 -6.52 -19.82 -6.67
C PRO A 207 -5.09 -20.14 -6.22
N PHE A 208 -4.36 -20.96 -6.97
CA PHE A 208 -3.05 -21.51 -6.63
C PHE A 208 -2.02 -20.50 -6.05
N LYS A 209 -2.13 -19.21 -6.43
CA LYS A 209 -1.21 -18.15 -5.99
C LYS A 209 -1.69 -17.36 -4.75
N TRP A 210 -2.94 -17.53 -4.32
CA TRP A 210 -3.48 -16.86 -3.14
C TRP A 210 -3.33 -17.74 -1.91
N ARG A 211 -2.81 -17.18 -0.82
CA ARG A 211 -2.79 -17.86 0.48
C ARG A 211 -3.63 -17.04 1.45
N ARG A 212 -4.61 -17.68 2.08
CA ARG A 212 -5.36 -17.04 3.16
C ARG A 212 -4.41 -16.62 4.27
N ARG A 213 -4.65 -15.43 4.81
CA ARG A 213 -3.81 -14.80 5.82
C ARG A 213 -4.58 -13.75 6.58
N THR A 214 -4.06 -13.35 7.73
CA THR A 214 -4.47 -12.13 8.42
C THR A 214 -3.40 -11.07 8.18
N ALA A 215 -3.75 -9.95 7.56
CA ALA A 215 -2.88 -8.79 7.50
C ALA A 215 -2.98 -8.04 8.83
N VAL A 216 -1.84 -7.74 9.45
CA VAL A 216 -1.76 -7.02 10.74
C VAL A 216 -0.81 -5.86 10.58
N GLU A 217 -1.32 -4.64 10.72
CA GLU A 217 -0.50 -3.43 10.77
C GLU A 217 0.21 -3.37 12.11
N THR A 218 1.54 -3.39 12.09
CA THR A 218 2.35 -3.30 13.31
C THR A 218 2.80 -1.89 13.60
N SER A 219 3.01 -1.08 12.56
CA SER A 219 3.35 0.33 12.69
C SER A 219 3.01 1.08 11.41
N ARG A 220 2.81 2.39 11.55
CA ARG A 220 2.60 3.34 10.45
C ARG A 220 3.64 4.46 10.53
N GLY A 221 4.09 4.93 9.37
CA GLY A 221 5.21 5.85 9.28
C GLY A 221 6.56 5.15 9.17
N CYS A 222 7.61 5.93 8.87
CA CYS A 222 8.98 5.43 8.70
C CYS A 222 9.99 6.47 9.20
N PRO A 223 10.98 6.09 10.04
CA PRO A 223 11.94 7.04 10.61
C PRO A 223 13.13 7.36 9.69
N HIS A 224 13.30 6.62 8.57
CA HIS A 224 14.56 6.62 7.82
C HIS A 224 14.80 7.82 6.92
N GLY A 225 13.78 8.56 6.50
CA GLY A 225 13.93 9.77 5.71
C GLY A 225 14.60 9.60 4.33
N CYS A 226 14.46 8.43 3.68
CA CYS A 226 14.96 8.22 2.31
C CYS A 226 14.42 9.31 1.39
N ARG A 227 15.31 10.00 0.66
CA ARG A 227 14.98 11.23 -0.07
C ARG A 227 14.06 11.04 -1.28
N PHE A 228 13.85 9.80 -1.71
CA PHE A 228 12.98 9.43 -2.84
C PHE A 228 11.63 8.84 -2.40
N CYS A 229 11.48 8.47 -1.14
CA CYS A 229 10.35 7.66 -0.66
C CYS A 229 9.20 8.56 -0.18
N MET A 230 8.19 8.74 -1.02
CA MET A 230 7.00 9.55 -0.70
C MET A 230 6.34 9.11 0.63
N GLU A 231 6.12 7.81 0.82
CA GLU A 231 5.43 7.30 2.02
C GLU A 231 6.17 7.63 3.32
N GLY A 232 7.52 7.62 3.30
CA GLY A 232 8.31 8.02 4.45
C GLY A 232 8.17 9.50 4.82
N TRP A 233 7.71 10.34 3.90
CA TRP A 233 7.53 11.77 4.09
C TRP A 233 6.08 12.15 4.39
N ILE A 234 5.10 11.58 3.69
CA ILE A 234 3.68 11.87 3.92
C ILE A 234 3.15 11.24 5.22
N PHE A 235 3.68 10.09 5.64
CA PHE A 235 3.32 9.41 6.90
C PHE A 235 4.34 9.67 8.01
N ARG A 236 4.84 10.90 8.13
CA ARG A 236 5.77 11.26 9.21
C ARG A 236 5.16 11.07 10.59
N GLY A 237 6.03 10.71 11.56
CA GLY A 237 5.65 10.31 12.90
C GLY A 237 5.33 8.82 12.94
N VAL A 238 6.30 8.03 13.47
CA VAL A 238 6.11 6.59 13.63
C VAL A 238 5.11 6.35 14.75
N ARG A 239 4.07 5.59 14.45
CA ARG A 239 3.08 5.11 15.41
C ARG A 239 3.10 3.61 15.41
N GLU A 240 3.27 3.03 16.57
CA GLU A 240 3.39 1.59 16.76
C GLU A 240 2.13 1.03 17.40
N ARG A 241 1.73 -0.15 16.95
CA ARG A 241 0.66 -0.90 17.59
C ARG A 241 1.24 -1.69 18.76
N PRO A 242 0.60 -1.68 19.95
CA PRO A 242 1.03 -2.51 21.08
C PRO A 242 1.17 -3.99 20.67
N VAL A 243 2.19 -4.67 21.19
CA VAL A 243 2.45 -6.09 20.87
C VAL A 243 1.24 -6.95 21.20
N GLU A 244 0.57 -6.66 22.31
CA GLU A 244 -0.63 -7.36 22.77
C GLU A 244 -1.73 -7.31 21.71
N ASP A 245 -1.94 -6.13 21.11
CA ASP A 245 -2.93 -5.94 20.04
C ASP A 245 -2.55 -6.69 18.76
N VAL A 246 -1.26 -6.67 18.39
CA VAL A 246 -0.76 -7.43 17.23
C VAL A 246 -1.05 -8.92 17.40
N ILE A 247 -0.74 -9.47 18.58
CA ILE A 247 -0.95 -10.89 18.87
C ILE A 247 -2.44 -11.23 18.91
N GLU A 248 -3.25 -10.43 19.58
CA GLU A 248 -4.70 -10.67 19.66
C GLU A 248 -5.37 -10.59 18.29
N ILE A 249 -5.00 -9.62 17.44
CA ILE A 249 -5.50 -9.55 16.05
C ILE A 249 -5.09 -10.80 15.26
N ALA A 250 -3.85 -11.27 15.44
CA ALA A 250 -3.38 -12.49 14.77
C ALA A 250 -4.18 -13.73 15.23
N GLU A 251 -4.43 -13.89 16.53
CA GLU A 251 -5.17 -15.03 17.11
C GLU A 251 -6.63 -15.03 16.66
N LYS A 252 -7.34 -13.93 16.84
CA LYS A 252 -8.72 -13.77 16.39
C LYS A 252 -8.83 -13.91 14.86
N GLY A 253 -7.86 -13.32 14.13
CA GLY A 253 -7.76 -13.42 12.70
C GLY A 253 -7.51 -14.84 12.20
N ALA A 254 -6.74 -15.65 12.95
CA ALA A 254 -6.51 -17.06 12.59
C ALA A 254 -7.82 -17.87 12.56
N VAL A 255 -8.72 -17.59 13.48
CA VAL A 255 -10.05 -18.21 13.53
C VAL A 255 -10.92 -17.68 12.38
N ALA A 256 -11.09 -16.36 12.29
CA ALA A 256 -11.97 -15.73 11.31
C ALA A 256 -11.55 -16.00 9.85
N ASN A 257 -10.26 -15.97 9.57
CA ASN A 257 -9.69 -16.13 8.23
C ASN A 257 -9.25 -17.58 7.93
N ARG A 258 -9.45 -18.50 8.88
CA ARG A 258 -9.08 -19.94 8.77
C ARG A 258 -7.63 -20.12 8.31
N SER A 259 -6.70 -19.39 8.91
CA SER A 259 -5.28 -19.42 8.53
C SER A 259 -4.39 -18.91 9.65
N ARG A 260 -3.33 -19.65 9.96
CA ARG A 260 -2.27 -19.23 10.88
C ARG A 260 -1.12 -18.49 10.16
N LEU A 261 -1.36 -17.96 8.96
CA LEU A 261 -0.42 -17.12 8.25
C LEU A 261 -0.75 -15.65 8.52
N VAL A 262 0.21 -14.90 9.03
CA VAL A 262 0.12 -13.46 9.30
C VAL A 262 0.95 -12.70 8.27
N LYS A 263 0.37 -11.68 7.64
CA LYS A 263 1.11 -10.69 6.84
C LYS A 263 1.31 -9.46 7.71
N LEU A 264 2.53 -9.24 8.17
CA LEU A 264 2.88 -8.06 8.94
C LEU A 264 3.01 -6.85 8.00
N VAL A 265 2.30 -5.78 8.33
CA VAL A 265 2.24 -4.56 7.50
C VAL A 265 2.93 -3.43 8.24
N SER A 266 3.97 -2.89 7.62
CA SER A 266 4.76 -1.75 8.10
C SER A 266 5.64 -1.23 6.96
N LEU A 267 5.97 0.06 6.96
CA LEU A 267 6.97 0.62 6.05
C LEU A 267 8.40 0.21 6.42
N SER A 268 8.65 -0.06 7.71
CA SER A 268 9.94 -0.54 8.23
C SER A 268 9.71 -1.37 9.50
N PHE A 269 9.53 -2.66 9.33
CA PHE A 269 9.10 -3.55 10.42
C PHE A 269 10.04 -3.51 11.64
N PHE A 270 11.36 -3.67 11.43
CA PHE A 270 12.33 -3.65 12.54
C PHE A 270 12.59 -2.26 13.12
N SER A 271 11.92 -1.22 12.64
CA SER A 271 11.88 0.09 13.32
C SER A 271 10.88 0.14 14.47
N HIS A 272 10.00 -0.84 14.61
CA HIS A 272 9.17 -1.03 15.79
C HIS A 272 10.05 -1.44 16.97
N HIS A 273 9.91 -0.73 18.11
CA HIS A 273 10.82 -0.93 19.27
C HIS A 273 10.75 -2.34 19.89
N ARG A 274 9.61 -3.03 19.73
CA ARG A 274 9.39 -4.43 20.19
C ARG A 274 9.23 -5.41 19.01
N ALA A 275 9.90 -5.16 17.87
CA ALA A 275 9.76 -5.98 16.67
C ALA A 275 10.13 -7.45 16.89
N ASP A 276 11.23 -7.68 17.60
CA ASP A 276 11.74 -9.03 17.88
C ASP A 276 10.74 -9.81 18.74
N GLU A 277 10.19 -9.18 19.79
CA GLU A 277 9.16 -9.79 20.64
C GLU A 277 7.88 -10.15 19.86
N ILE A 278 7.45 -9.31 18.91
CA ILE A 278 6.31 -9.65 18.04
C ILE A 278 6.57 -10.97 17.31
N LEU A 279 7.76 -11.13 16.72
CA LEU A 279 8.10 -12.34 15.98
C LEU A 279 8.23 -13.56 16.89
N GLU A 280 8.87 -13.42 18.04
CA GLU A 280 9.01 -14.49 19.06
C GLU A 280 7.64 -14.99 19.51
N ARG A 281 6.76 -14.10 19.93
CA ARG A 281 5.42 -14.43 20.40
C ARG A 281 4.55 -15.07 19.30
N LEU A 282 4.71 -14.65 18.04
CA LEU A 282 4.04 -15.30 16.91
C LEU A 282 4.57 -16.72 16.67
N VAL A 283 5.89 -16.93 16.73
CA VAL A 283 6.51 -18.24 16.57
C VAL A 283 6.09 -19.19 17.69
N GLU A 284 6.13 -18.76 18.96
CA GLU A 284 5.71 -19.54 20.12
C GLU A 284 4.26 -20.02 20.01
N ARG A 285 3.39 -19.21 19.41
CA ARG A 285 1.98 -19.55 19.16
C ARG A 285 1.76 -20.34 17.88
N GLY A 286 2.82 -20.78 17.20
CA GLY A 286 2.75 -21.58 15.99
C GLY A 286 2.23 -20.82 14.76
N PHE A 287 2.38 -19.49 14.71
CA PHE A 287 2.09 -18.71 13.52
C PHE A 287 3.22 -18.77 12.51
N ARG A 288 2.85 -18.75 11.25
CA ARG A 288 3.76 -18.38 10.16
C ARG A 288 3.52 -16.92 9.79
N PHE A 289 4.55 -16.23 9.39
CA PHE A 289 4.41 -14.84 9.00
C PHE A 289 5.21 -14.47 7.75
N ALA A 290 4.82 -13.37 7.13
CA ALA A 290 5.54 -12.71 6.07
C ALA A 290 5.80 -11.26 6.49
N VAL A 291 7.07 -10.89 6.48
CA VAL A 291 7.53 -9.51 6.70
C VAL A 291 7.85 -8.89 5.34
N PRO A 292 7.53 -7.59 5.11
CA PRO A 292 7.84 -6.92 3.85
C PRO A 292 9.35 -6.80 3.60
N SER A 293 9.75 -6.00 2.60
CA SER A 293 11.17 -5.74 2.33
C SER A 293 11.86 -5.14 3.55
N LEU A 294 13.09 -5.63 3.82
CA LEU A 294 13.86 -5.30 5.00
C LEU A 294 15.08 -4.44 4.65
N ARG A 295 15.51 -3.64 5.59
CA ARG A 295 16.81 -2.96 5.53
C ARG A 295 17.89 -3.90 6.05
N ALA A 296 18.98 -4.05 5.30
CA ALA A 296 20.07 -4.93 5.68
C ALA A 296 20.77 -4.49 6.99
N ASP A 297 20.85 -3.18 7.22
CA ASP A 297 21.43 -2.58 8.43
C ASP A 297 20.63 -2.80 9.72
N MET A 298 19.43 -3.34 9.61
CA MET A 298 18.57 -3.72 10.74
C MET A 298 18.54 -5.24 10.98
N LEU A 299 19.34 -6.01 10.24
CA LEU A 299 19.35 -7.47 10.33
C LEU A 299 20.60 -7.96 11.03
N ASN A 300 20.44 -9.05 11.78
CA ASN A 300 21.50 -9.86 12.38
C ASN A 300 21.09 -11.34 12.30
N ARG A 301 21.94 -12.23 12.78
CA ARG A 301 21.69 -13.67 12.78
C ARG A 301 20.39 -14.04 13.51
N ASP A 302 20.16 -13.53 14.70
CA ASP A 302 18.99 -13.87 15.52
C ASP A 302 17.68 -13.50 14.81
N ARG A 303 17.61 -12.31 14.24
CA ARG A 303 16.46 -11.85 13.41
C ARG A 303 16.25 -12.73 12.18
N LEU A 304 17.34 -13.13 11.52
CA LEU A 304 17.24 -14.07 10.38
C LEU A 304 16.70 -15.43 10.82
N GLU A 305 17.13 -15.95 11.96
CA GLU A 305 16.62 -17.20 12.54
C GLU A 305 15.13 -17.09 12.90
N LEU A 306 14.70 -16.00 13.54
CA LEU A 306 13.28 -15.74 13.82
C LEU A 306 12.44 -15.70 12.54
N LEU A 307 12.89 -15.00 11.51
CA LEU A 307 12.22 -14.94 10.21
C LEU A 307 12.10 -16.34 9.59
N ARG A 308 13.14 -17.17 9.69
CA ARG A 308 13.13 -18.56 9.20
C ARG A 308 12.16 -19.43 9.99
N ARG A 309 12.16 -19.35 11.32
CA ARG A 309 11.20 -20.06 12.19
C ARG A 309 9.76 -19.67 11.85
N GLY A 310 9.49 -18.40 11.54
CA GLY A 310 8.22 -17.92 11.04
C GLY A 310 7.87 -18.36 9.61
N GLY A 311 8.77 -19.10 8.94
CA GLY A 311 8.52 -19.73 7.64
C GLY A 311 8.88 -18.89 6.42
N GLN A 312 9.58 -17.75 6.59
CA GLN A 312 10.04 -16.93 5.47
C GLN A 312 11.19 -17.64 4.73
N LYS A 313 11.05 -17.84 3.43
CA LYS A 313 12.01 -18.58 2.58
C LYS A 313 12.88 -17.67 1.72
N THR A 314 12.43 -16.47 1.45
CA THR A 314 13.14 -15.49 0.62
C THR A 314 13.43 -14.25 1.45
N LEU A 315 14.69 -13.88 1.55
CA LEU A 315 15.08 -12.58 2.09
C LEU A 315 14.88 -11.52 1.01
N VAL A 316 14.25 -10.40 1.37
CA VAL A 316 14.02 -9.28 0.45
C VAL A 316 14.69 -8.06 1.04
N ILE A 317 15.70 -7.54 0.37
CA ILE A 317 16.41 -6.31 0.76
C ILE A 317 16.44 -5.30 -0.38
N ALA A 318 16.49 -4.04 -0.03
CA ALA A 318 16.42 -2.92 -0.96
C ALA A 318 17.63 -1.98 -0.80
N PRO A 319 18.79 -2.32 -1.38
CA PRO A 319 19.94 -1.43 -1.37
C PRO A 319 19.76 -0.20 -2.28
N GLU A 320 18.86 -0.25 -3.25
CA GLU A 320 18.52 0.72 -4.30
C GLU A 320 19.63 0.91 -5.35
N THR A 321 20.90 0.95 -4.96
CA THR A 321 22.07 1.11 -5.85
C THR A 321 23.29 0.39 -5.28
N GLY A 322 24.25 0.06 -6.14
CA GLY A 322 25.58 -0.40 -5.75
C GLY A 322 26.63 0.71 -5.73
N SER A 323 26.24 1.95 -6.02
CA SER A 323 27.12 3.11 -5.98
C SER A 323 27.01 3.83 -4.63
N SER A 324 28.12 3.98 -3.90
CA SER A 324 28.15 4.73 -2.65
C SER A 324 27.81 6.21 -2.85
N ARG A 325 28.16 6.79 -3.99
CA ARG A 325 27.81 8.15 -4.38
C ARG A 325 26.30 8.33 -4.50
N LEU A 326 25.63 7.40 -5.19
CA LEU A 326 24.16 7.45 -5.34
C LEU A 326 23.43 7.06 -4.06
N ALA A 327 24.01 6.23 -3.21
CA ALA A 327 23.47 5.97 -1.87
C ALA A 327 23.38 7.27 -1.04
N ALA A 328 24.36 8.16 -1.19
CA ALA A 328 24.32 9.49 -0.57
C ALA A 328 23.21 10.38 -1.17
N VAL A 329 22.99 10.33 -2.48
CA VAL A 329 21.91 11.09 -3.15
C VAL A 329 20.55 10.63 -2.66
N THR A 330 20.33 9.31 -2.57
CA THR A 330 19.05 8.72 -2.13
C THR A 330 18.80 8.88 -0.63
N GLY A 331 19.83 9.22 0.16
CA GLY A 331 19.75 9.28 1.63
C GLY A 331 19.54 7.91 2.28
N LYS A 332 19.81 6.83 1.56
CA LYS A 332 19.71 5.46 2.06
C LYS A 332 21.10 4.85 2.21
N PHE A 333 21.73 5.18 3.33
CA PHE A 333 23.11 4.76 3.63
C PHE A 333 23.13 3.32 4.18
N ILE A 334 23.11 2.33 3.28
CA ILE A 334 23.37 0.94 3.63
C ILE A 334 24.76 0.58 3.15
N LYS A 335 25.64 0.16 4.08
CA LYS A 335 26.97 -0.33 3.70
C LYS A 335 26.79 -1.54 2.79
N LEU A 336 27.36 -1.48 1.58
CA LEU A 336 27.16 -2.52 0.57
C LEU A 336 27.72 -3.88 1.00
N ASP A 337 28.86 -3.89 1.69
CA ASP A 337 29.46 -5.11 2.23
C ASP A 337 28.57 -5.74 3.31
N LEU A 338 27.96 -4.95 4.17
CA LEU A 338 27.00 -5.44 5.18
C LEU A 338 25.83 -6.18 4.52
N ALA A 339 25.28 -5.66 3.41
CA ALA A 339 24.16 -6.33 2.73
C ALA A 339 24.60 -7.69 2.13
N ALA A 340 25.87 -7.81 1.70
CA ALA A 340 26.43 -9.08 1.23
C ALA A 340 26.66 -10.06 2.38
N GLU A 341 27.16 -9.59 3.53
CA GLU A 341 27.33 -10.39 4.74
C GLU A 341 26.00 -10.91 5.27
N ILE A 342 24.97 -10.06 5.34
CA ILE A 342 23.62 -10.45 5.75
C ILE A 342 23.01 -11.46 4.77
N ALA A 343 23.23 -11.30 3.47
CA ALA A 343 22.77 -12.27 2.48
C ALA A 343 23.47 -13.64 2.64
N ALA A 344 24.77 -13.65 2.91
CA ALA A 344 25.52 -14.87 3.18
C ALA A 344 25.05 -15.55 4.48
N GLU A 345 24.82 -14.77 5.54
CA GLU A 345 24.31 -15.29 6.79
C GLU A 345 22.88 -15.85 6.65
N ALA A 346 22.01 -15.17 5.88
CA ALA A 346 20.68 -15.67 5.56
C ALA A 346 20.74 -17.03 4.86
N ARG A 347 21.73 -17.25 3.98
CA ARG A 347 21.95 -18.56 3.32
C ARG A 347 22.27 -19.64 4.33
N LYS A 348 23.17 -19.37 5.29
CA LYS A 348 23.56 -20.30 6.37
C LYS A 348 22.36 -20.65 7.26
N VAL A 349 21.54 -19.68 7.58
CA VAL A 349 20.30 -19.85 8.39
C VAL A 349 19.21 -20.62 7.61
N GLY A 350 19.38 -20.83 6.30
CA GLY A 350 18.50 -21.67 5.49
C GLY A 350 17.48 -20.91 4.63
N PHE A 351 17.70 -19.63 4.35
CA PHE A 351 16.95 -18.96 3.30
C PHE A 351 17.30 -19.55 1.93
N THR A 352 16.30 -19.85 1.11
CA THR A 352 16.48 -20.48 -0.20
C THR A 352 16.44 -19.47 -1.35
N GLY A 353 16.10 -18.24 -1.08
CA GLY A 353 16.05 -17.18 -2.07
C GLY A 353 16.40 -15.82 -1.50
N LEU A 354 16.95 -14.98 -2.38
CA LEU A 354 17.25 -13.57 -2.14
C LEU A 354 16.56 -12.73 -3.22
N LYS A 355 15.94 -11.64 -2.84
CA LYS A 355 15.39 -10.64 -3.76
C LYS A 355 16.00 -9.29 -3.45
N LEU A 356 16.54 -8.64 -4.50
CA LEU A 356 17.07 -7.28 -4.42
C LEU A 356 16.12 -6.31 -5.12
N TYR A 357 15.91 -5.16 -4.50
CA TYR A 357 15.30 -4.01 -5.16
C TYR A 357 16.39 -2.99 -5.50
N LEU A 358 16.44 -2.61 -6.77
CA LEU A 358 17.37 -1.63 -7.31
C LEU A 358 16.59 -0.53 -8.04
N MET A 359 17.24 0.61 -8.19
CA MET A 359 16.69 1.79 -8.85
C MET A 359 17.67 2.26 -9.91
N VAL A 360 17.15 2.73 -11.06
CA VAL A 360 17.93 3.41 -12.12
C VAL A 360 17.36 4.80 -12.37
N GLY A 361 18.16 5.67 -12.96
CA GLY A 361 17.74 7.06 -13.21
C GLY A 361 17.73 7.92 -11.95
N ILE A 362 18.47 7.53 -10.93
CA ILE A 362 18.70 8.37 -9.75
C ILE A 362 19.37 9.67 -10.20
N PRO A 363 19.02 10.84 -9.66
CA PRO A 363 19.60 12.13 -10.08
C PRO A 363 21.13 12.11 -10.07
N GLY A 364 21.74 12.47 -11.20
CA GLY A 364 23.19 12.44 -11.39
C GLY A 364 23.78 11.06 -11.62
N GLU A 365 22.96 10.02 -11.91
CA GLU A 365 23.45 8.68 -12.23
C GLU A 365 24.21 8.65 -13.56
N GLU A 366 25.43 8.17 -13.51
CA GLU A 366 26.35 7.98 -14.64
C GLU A 366 26.57 6.50 -14.98
N ASN A 367 27.31 6.23 -16.05
CA ASN A 367 27.59 4.87 -16.48
C ASN A 367 28.41 4.08 -15.45
N GLU A 368 29.31 4.77 -14.76
CA GLU A 368 30.18 4.23 -13.70
C GLU A 368 29.33 3.73 -12.51
N ASP A 369 28.23 4.40 -12.20
CA ASP A 369 27.33 3.98 -11.12
C ASP A 369 26.55 2.72 -11.51
N LEU A 370 26.15 2.61 -12.77
CA LEU A 370 25.50 1.40 -13.29
C LEU A 370 26.46 0.22 -13.26
N ASN A 371 27.75 0.42 -13.65
CA ASN A 371 28.79 -0.59 -13.56
C ASN A 371 29.01 -1.01 -12.09
N ALA A 372 29.17 -0.04 -11.19
CA ALA A 372 29.30 -0.31 -9.75
C ALA A 372 28.10 -1.10 -9.19
N THR A 373 26.89 -0.79 -9.67
CA THR A 373 25.67 -1.52 -9.25
C THR A 373 25.66 -2.96 -9.81
N ALA A 374 26.10 -3.17 -11.04
CA ALA A 374 26.23 -4.50 -11.61
C ALA A 374 27.31 -5.34 -10.89
N GLU A 375 28.48 -4.76 -10.65
CA GLU A 375 29.58 -5.40 -9.89
C GLU A 375 29.14 -5.77 -8.48
N TYR A 376 28.40 -4.86 -7.80
CA TYR A 376 27.83 -5.12 -6.48
C TYR A 376 26.92 -6.34 -6.50
N VAL A 377 26.01 -6.45 -7.45
CA VAL A 377 25.10 -7.60 -7.57
C VAL A 377 25.88 -8.90 -7.80
N LEU A 378 26.89 -8.88 -8.66
CA LEU A 378 27.73 -10.04 -8.95
C LEU A 378 28.58 -10.45 -7.73
N LYS A 379 29.17 -9.48 -7.02
CA LYS A 379 29.92 -9.70 -5.77
C LYS A 379 29.00 -10.32 -4.70
N LEU A 380 27.83 -9.73 -4.47
CA LEU A 380 26.85 -10.22 -3.52
C LEU A 380 26.40 -11.64 -3.86
N SER A 381 26.12 -11.92 -5.13
CA SER A 381 25.74 -13.27 -5.59
C SER A 381 26.82 -14.31 -5.26
N ARG A 382 28.08 -14.01 -5.58
CA ARG A 382 29.22 -14.91 -5.31
C ARG A 382 29.43 -15.12 -3.80
N GLN A 383 29.44 -14.05 -3.02
CA GLN A 383 29.70 -14.12 -1.58
C GLN A 383 28.59 -14.82 -0.80
N SER A 384 27.33 -14.63 -1.22
CA SER A 384 26.18 -15.22 -0.52
C SER A 384 25.79 -16.61 -1.04
N GLY A 385 26.35 -17.07 -2.17
CA GLY A 385 26.03 -18.35 -2.78
C GLY A 385 24.62 -18.44 -3.37
N TYR A 386 23.91 -17.30 -3.56
CA TYR A 386 22.65 -17.28 -4.29
C TYR A 386 22.92 -17.16 -5.79
N GLU A 387 22.89 -18.28 -6.48
CA GLU A 387 23.18 -18.36 -7.91
C GLU A 387 21.92 -18.65 -8.74
N GLY A 388 21.92 -18.17 -10.00
CA GLY A 388 20.83 -18.39 -10.93
C GLY A 388 19.53 -17.65 -10.58
N SER A 389 18.63 -17.54 -11.56
CA SER A 389 17.37 -16.77 -11.47
C SER A 389 16.32 -17.34 -10.51
N ARG A 390 16.48 -18.59 -10.07
CA ARG A 390 15.59 -19.21 -9.10
C ARG A 390 15.90 -18.77 -7.67
N GLN A 391 17.17 -18.52 -7.35
CA GLN A 391 17.63 -18.18 -6.01
C GLN A 391 17.82 -16.67 -5.82
N LEU A 392 18.40 -15.96 -6.80
CA LEU A 392 18.54 -14.51 -6.76
C LEU A 392 17.59 -13.86 -7.77
N LYS A 393 16.71 -13.00 -7.27
CA LYS A 393 15.80 -12.20 -8.07
C LYS A 393 16.15 -10.72 -7.92
N ILE A 394 16.25 -10.03 -9.05
CA ILE A 394 16.49 -8.58 -9.08
C ILE A 394 15.23 -7.92 -9.60
N SER A 395 14.77 -6.89 -8.91
CA SER A 395 13.68 -6.03 -9.34
C SER A 395 14.25 -4.63 -9.51
N VAL A 396 14.26 -4.12 -10.73
CA VAL A 396 14.77 -2.79 -11.05
C VAL A 396 13.61 -1.90 -11.38
N SER A 397 13.52 -0.73 -10.75
CA SER A 397 12.52 0.29 -11.04
C SER A 397 13.19 1.61 -11.41
N PRO A 398 12.59 2.42 -12.30
CA PRO A 398 13.08 3.77 -12.52
C PRO A 398 12.79 4.65 -11.30
N PHE A 399 13.70 5.56 -11.01
CA PHE A 399 13.42 6.68 -10.11
C PHE A 399 12.37 7.58 -10.75
N VAL A 400 11.33 7.90 -9.99
CA VAL A 400 10.30 8.86 -10.38
C VAL A 400 10.19 9.90 -9.26
N PRO A 401 10.36 11.21 -9.54
CA PRO A 401 10.18 12.26 -8.56
C PRO A 401 8.79 12.15 -7.90
N LYS A 402 8.75 12.28 -6.60
CA LYS A 402 7.50 12.17 -5.82
C LYS A 402 7.28 13.42 -4.98
N PRO A 403 6.03 13.90 -4.86
CA PRO A 403 5.71 15.07 -4.04
C PRO A 403 6.15 14.89 -2.58
N HIS A 404 6.40 16.00 -1.91
CA HIS A 404 6.84 16.08 -0.51
C HIS A 404 8.19 15.43 -0.20
N THR A 405 8.93 14.99 -1.20
CA THR A 405 10.28 14.44 -1.01
C THR A 405 11.35 15.47 -1.31
N PRO A 406 12.57 15.37 -0.73
CA PRO A 406 13.68 16.24 -1.10
C PRO A 406 14.05 16.18 -2.60
N LEU A 407 13.67 15.12 -3.30
CA LEU A 407 13.91 14.93 -4.73
C LEU A 407 12.66 15.20 -5.60
N GLU A 408 11.66 15.93 -5.11
CA GLU A 408 10.40 16.17 -5.84
C GLU A 408 10.58 17.01 -7.11
N ARG A 409 11.59 17.90 -7.14
CA ARG A 409 11.80 18.86 -8.23
C ARG A 409 12.89 18.47 -9.22
N VAL A 410 13.46 17.27 -9.08
CA VAL A 410 14.45 16.78 -10.04
C VAL A 410 13.77 16.21 -11.28
N CYS A 411 14.48 16.20 -12.40
CA CYS A 411 13.93 15.67 -13.64
C CYS A 411 13.86 14.12 -13.62
N PHE A 412 12.78 13.59 -14.15
CA PHE A 412 12.71 12.20 -14.54
C PHE A 412 13.54 11.97 -15.81
N VAL A 413 14.35 10.91 -15.86
CA VAL A 413 15.24 10.63 -17.00
C VAL A 413 14.50 10.30 -18.30
N GLY A 414 13.19 10.10 -18.25
CA GLY A 414 12.37 9.66 -19.37
C GLY A 414 12.31 8.14 -19.53
N VAL A 415 11.25 7.68 -20.17
CA VAL A 415 10.93 6.24 -20.30
C VAL A 415 11.99 5.48 -21.07
N ASP A 416 12.47 6.01 -22.19
CA ASP A 416 13.42 5.33 -23.07
C ASP A 416 14.81 5.22 -22.43
N GLU A 417 15.25 6.26 -21.72
CA GLU A 417 16.50 6.21 -20.98
C GLU A 417 16.41 5.24 -19.81
N ALA A 418 15.34 5.26 -19.04
CA ALA A 418 15.10 4.30 -17.97
C ALA A 418 15.15 2.85 -18.49
N ARG A 419 14.50 2.59 -19.63
CA ARG A 419 14.55 1.26 -20.30
C ARG A 419 15.95 0.87 -20.73
N ARG A 420 16.74 1.80 -21.27
CA ARG A 420 18.13 1.55 -21.67
C ARG A 420 18.99 1.16 -20.47
N ARG A 421 18.87 1.88 -19.35
CA ARG A 421 19.61 1.60 -18.11
C ARG A 421 19.22 0.24 -17.50
N ILE A 422 17.93 -0.08 -17.47
CA ILE A 422 17.45 -1.39 -17.01
C ILE A 422 18.07 -2.51 -17.87
N LYS A 423 17.96 -2.42 -19.21
CA LYS A 423 18.53 -3.41 -20.13
C LYS A 423 20.05 -3.56 -19.97
N ARG A 424 20.76 -2.46 -19.70
CA ARG A 424 22.20 -2.50 -19.43
C ARG A 424 22.51 -3.30 -18.17
N LEU A 425 21.84 -3.04 -17.04
CA LEU A 425 22.02 -3.80 -15.81
C LEU A 425 21.67 -5.29 -16.01
N GLU A 426 20.61 -5.60 -16.75
CA GLU A 426 20.26 -6.98 -17.11
C GLU A 426 21.39 -7.69 -17.87
N LYS A 427 21.97 -7.03 -18.86
CA LYS A 427 23.08 -7.55 -19.65
C LYS A 427 24.33 -7.77 -18.80
N GLU A 428 24.73 -6.78 -18.01
CA GLU A 428 25.96 -6.82 -17.21
C GLU A 428 25.86 -7.83 -16.04
N THR A 429 24.67 -8.00 -15.46
CA THR A 429 24.44 -9.01 -14.43
C THR A 429 24.16 -10.41 -14.96
N GLY A 430 24.01 -10.57 -16.29
CA GLY A 430 23.63 -11.83 -16.93
C GLY A 430 22.26 -12.35 -16.49
N ARG A 431 21.37 -11.46 -16.00
CA ARG A 431 20.09 -11.83 -15.38
C ARG A 431 18.96 -10.99 -15.95
N PRO A 432 17.90 -11.62 -16.50
CA PRO A 432 16.72 -10.87 -16.87
C PRO A 432 16.11 -10.27 -15.59
N GLY A 433 16.13 -8.95 -15.47
CA GLY A 433 15.38 -8.24 -14.47
C GLY A 433 13.91 -8.54 -14.70
N ARG A 434 13.17 -8.86 -13.66
CA ARG A 434 11.72 -8.73 -13.73
C ARG A 434 11.42 -7.25 -13.60
N GLY A 435 11.66 -6.50 -14.68
CA GLY A 435 11.37 -5.10 -14.77
C GLY A 435 9.90 -4.86 -14.49
N ALA A 436 9.59 -3.77 -13.80
CA ALA A 436 8.27 -3.24 -13.81
C ALA A 436 7.83 -3.10 -15.27
N ARG A 437 6.66 -3.65 -15.62
CA ARG A 437 6.03 -3.31 -16.89
C ARG A 437 5.68 -1.83 -16.76
N LEU A 438 6.49 -0.99 -17.41
CA LEU A 438 6.22 0.44 -17.59
C LEU A 438 4.98 0.61 -18.47
#